data_8f43e429e8a4a32b83a1b9dc6d1fb4f8
#
_entry.id   8f43e429e8a4a32b83a1b9dc6d1fb4f8
#
_cell.length_a   1.000
_cell.length_b   1.000
_cell.length_c   1.000
_cell.angle_alpha   90.00
_cell.angle_beta   90.00
_cell.angle_gamma   90.00
#
_symmetry.space_group_name_H-M   'P 1'
#
loop_
_entity.id
_entity.type
_entity.pdbx_description
1 polymer ?
#
loop_
_entity_poly.entity_id
_entity_poly.type
_entity_poly.pdbx_seq_one_letter_code
_entity_poly.pdbx_strand_id
1 'polypeptide(L)'
;MSTLERLGSLDMTWLQIEQNTNLMQVAGVLVLETPLEAAALAKCLKTRLLPMERFGQHVLRDTVGAIWESGEVDLSAHIVTVSLPPGDEKSALEALIGELAATPLDPDRPLWQIHLVSHYHGG
;
A
#
# COMPACT_ATOMS: atom_id res chain seq x y z
N MET A 1 -0.52 -23.15 -2.34
CA MET A 1 0.73 -23.33 -3.08
C MET A 1 1.23 -21.97 -3.55
N SER A 2 2.43 -21.60 -3.18
CA SER A 2 2.97 -20.32 -3.60
C SER A 2 3.44 -20.37 -5.04
N THR A 3 3.19 -19.32 -5.79
CA THR A 3 3.67 -19.14 -7.15
C THR A 3 4.92 -18.28 -7.12
N LEU A 4 5.98 -18.73 -7.78
CA LEU A 4 7.23 -18.00 -7.89
C LEU A 4 7.41 -17.51 -9.32
N GLU A 5 7.69 -16.24 -9.46
CA GLU A 5 7.92 -15.59 -10.75
C GLU A 5 9.04 -14.57 -10.58
N ARG A 6 10.00 -14.55 -11.49
CA ARG A 6 11.06 -13.56 -11.44
C ARG A 6 10.56 -12.20 -11.85
N LEU A 7 11.10 -11.15 -11.23
CA LEU A 7 10.83 -9.79 -11.63
C LEU A 7 11.35 -9.54 -13.04
N GLY A 8 10.54 -8.82 -13.84
CA GLY A 8 10.97 -8.34 -15.13
C GLY A 8 12.08 -7.28 -15.01
N SER A 9 12.75 -6.99 -16.12
CA SER A 9 13.87 -6.04 -16.11
C SER A 9 13.47 -4.64 -15.67
N LEU A 10 12.27 -4.18 -15.99
CA LEU A 10 11.77 -2.87 -15.55
C LEU A 10 11.55 -2.84 -14.03
N ASP A 11 10.91 -3.87 -13.49
CA ASP A 11 10.68 -3.98 -12.05
C ASP A 11 12.00 -4.07 -11.27
N MET A 12 12.98 -4.79 -11.80
CA MET A 12 14.32 -4.86 -11.21
C MET A 12 15.01 -3.50 -11.22
N THR A 13 14.85 -2.72 -12.28
CA THR A 13 15.40 -1.37 -12.37
C THR A 13 14.82 -0.47 -11.29
N TRP A 14 13.49 -0.47 -11.12
CA TRP A 14 12.84 0.31 -10.07
C TRP A 14 13.30 -0.11 -8.68
N LEU A 15 13.41 -1.42 -8.45
CA LEU A 15 13.85 -1.96 -7.17
C LEU A 15 15.29 -1.56 -6.84
N GLN A 16 16.18 -1.52 -7.83
CA GLN A 16 17.58 -1.14 -7.67
C GLN A 16 17.77 0.36 -7.43
N ILE A 17 16.91 1.19 -8.03
CA ILE A 17 16.95 2.65 -7.87
C ILE A 17 16.42 3.08 -6.51
N GLU A 18 15.49 2.33 -5.94
CA GLU A 18 14.87 2.69 -4.66
C GLU A 18 15.89 2.75 -3.52
N GLN A 19 15.87 3.84 -2.78
CA GLN A 19 16.64 4.04 -1.55
C GLN A 19 15.83 4.91 -0.59
N ASN A 20 16.25 4.97 0.66
CA ASN A 20 15.52 5.70 1.71
C ASN A 20 15.28 7.19 1.37
N THR A 21 16.15 7.78 0.57
CA THR A 21 16.02 9.17 0.13
C THR A 21 15.34 9.30 -1.23
N ASN A 22 15.02 8.19 -1.88
CA ASN A 22 14.42 8.15 -3.20
C ASN A 22 13.52 6.92 -3.34
N LEU A 23 12.36 6.96 -2.68
CA LEU A 23 11.41 5.86 -2.70
C LEU A 23 10.66 5.83 -4.03
N MET A 24 10.54 4.63 -4.60
CA MET A 24 9.79 4.37 -5.82
C MET A 24 8.35 3.97 -5.50
N GLN A 25 7.70 4.75 -4.65
CA GLN A 25 6.32 4.56 -4.24
C GLN A 25 5.42 5.56 -4.93
N VAL A 26 4.22 5.10 -5.27
CA VAL A 26 3.16 5.95 -5.84
C VAL A 26 2.05 6.06 -4.81
N ALA A 27 1.62 7.27 -4.52
CA ALA A 27 0.48 7.52 -3.64
C ALA A 27 -0.70 8.04 -4.45
N GLY A 28 -1.88 7.49 -4.20
CA GLY A 28 -3.13 7.95 -4.77
C GLY A 28 -4.10 8.32 -3.66
N VAL A 29 -4.95 9.29 -3.90
CA VAL A 29 -5.95 9.74 -2.94
C VAL A 29 -7.33 9.66 -3.57
N LEU A 30 -8.26 9.02 -2.86
CA LEU A 30 -9.67 8.99 -3.23
C LEU A 30 -10.46 9.71 -2.16
N VAL A 31 -11.23 10.70 -2.55
CA VAL A 31 -12.12 11.42 -1.63
C VAL A 31 -13.55 10.92 -1.84
N LEU A 32 -14.13 10.36 -0.78
CA LEU A 32 -15.49 9.80 -0.82
C LEU A 32 -16.46 10.77 -0.15
N GLU A 33 -17.65 10.88 -0.70
CA GLU A 33 -18.70 11.77 -0.16
C GLU A 33 -19.33 11.24 1.12
N THR A 34 -19.29 9.91 1.31
CA THR A 34 -19.87 9.27 2.49
C THR A 34 -18.80 8.47 3.22
N PRO A 35 -18.91 8.35 4.57
CA PRO A 35 -17.96 7.57 5.35
C PRO A 35 -17.88 6.11 4.88
N LEU A 36 -16.66 5.57 4.85
CA LEU A 36 -16.40 4.17 4.54
C LEU A 36 -15.85 3.49 5.79
N GLU A 37 -16.47 2.39 6.18
CA GLU A 37 -16.00 1.62 7.31
C GLU A 37 -14.86 0.67 6.91
N ALA A 38 -13.91 0.46 7.82
CA ALA A 38 -12.76 -0.41 7.58
C ALA A 38 -13.19 -1.86 7.25
N ALA A 39 -14.23 -2.36 7.90
CA ALA A 39 -14.75 -3.70 7.61
C ALA A 39 -15.30 -3.84 6.18
N ALA A 40 -15.99 -2.82 5.70
CA ALA A 40 -16.51 -2.80 4.32
C ALA A 40 -15.37 -2.72 3.31
N LEU A 41 -14.35 -1.92 3.60
CA LEU A 41 -13.16 -1.82 2.76
C LEU A 41 -12.42 -3.16 2.72
N ALA A 42 -12.21 -3.81 3.85
CA ALA A 42 -11.55 -5.11 3.93
C ALA A 42 -12.27 -6.17 3.09
N LYS A 43 -13.61 -6.20 3.18
CA LYS A 43 -14.41 -7.13 2.37
C LYS A 43 -14.27 -6.86 0.87
N CYS A 44 -14.27 -5.61 0.48
CA CYS A 44 -14.10 -5.21 -0.91
C CYS A 44 -12.71 -5.63 -1.43
N LEU A 45 -11.66 -5.40 -0.68
CA LEU A 45 -10.30 -5.77 -1.06
C LEU A 45 -10.16 -7.29 -1.17
N LYS A 46 -10.72 -8.03 -0.22
CA LYS A 46 -10.67 -9.49 -0.24
C LYS A 46 -11.35 -10.09 -1.47
N THR A 47 -12.45 -9.50 -1.92
CA THR A 47 -13.21 -10.03 -3.05
C THR A 47 -12.75 -9.51 -4.40
N ARG A 48 -12.16 -8.31 -4.46
CA ARG A 48 -11.85 -7.64 -5.72
C ARG A 48 -10.36 -7.40 -5.98
N LEU A 49 -9.58 -7.15 -4.95
CA LEU A 49 -8.15 -6.85 -5.09
C LEU A 49 -7.28 -8.09 -4.93
N LEU A 50 -7.48 -8.85 -3.87
CA LEU A 50 -6.64 -10.02 -3.58
C LEU A 50 -6.71 -11.13 -4.63
N PRO A 51 -7.80 -11.33 -5.41
CA PRO A 51 -7.77 -12.23 -6.55
C PRO A 51 -6.78 -11.84 -7.64
N MET A 52 -6.36 -10.57 -7.67
CA MET A 52 -5.28 -10.13 -8.55
C MET A 52 -3.95 -10.56 -7.93
N GLU A 53 -3.25 -11.47 -8.60
CA GLU A 53 -2.09 -12.17 -8.08
C GLU A 53 -1.03 -11.24 -7.47
N ARG A 54 -0.69 -10.15 -8.16
CA ARG A 54 0.38 -9.24 -7.74
C ARG A 54 0.12 -8.56 -6.39
N PHE A 55 -1.12 -8.34 -6.00
CA PHE A 55 -1.47 -7.72 -4.73
C PHE A 55 -1.33 -8.67 -3.53
N GLY A 56 -1.18 -9.96 -3.78
CA GLY A 56 -0.88 -10.96 -2.76
C GLY A 56 0.58 -11.39 -2.72
N GLN A 57 1.45 -10.76 -3.49
CA GLN A 57 2.85 -11.13 -3.62
C GLN A 57 3.78 -10.10 -3.00
N HIS A 58 4.88 -10.57 -2.43
CA HIS A 58 5.98 -9.73 -1.98
C HIS A 58 7.26 -10.09 -2.74
N VAL A 59 8.28 -9.24 -2.64
CA VAL A 59 9.54 -9.44 -3.34
C VAL A 59 10.52 -10.19 -2.42
N LEU A 60 11.04 -11.32 -2.92
CA LEU A 60 12.09 -12.07 -2.25
C LEU A 60 13.37 -11.94 -3.07
N ARG A 61 14.42 -11.38 -2.47
CA ARG A 61 15.72 -11.23 -3.12
C ARG A 61 16.55 -12.51 -2.95
N ASP A 62 17.23 -12.90 -4.02
CA ASP A 62 18.17 -14.01 -4.01
C ASP A 62 19.51 -13.60 -4.64
N THR A 63 20.43 -14.55 -4.84
CA THR A 63 21.76 -14.27 -5.38
C THR A 63 21.74 -13.92 -6.86
N VAL A 64 20.66 -14.23 -7.57
CA VAL A 64 20.51 -14.00 -9.01
C VAL A 64 19.69 -12.74 -9.30
N GLY A 65 18.89 -12.30 -8.35
CA GLY A 65 18.01 -11.13 -8.52
C GLY A 65 16.89 -11.12 -7.52
N ALA A 66 15.67 -11.10 -8.01
CA ALA A 66 14.48 -11.08 -7.15
C ALA A 66 13.33 -11.84 -7.80
N ILE A 67 12.45 -12.37 -6.97
CA ILE A 67 11.26 -13.10 -7.38
C ILE A 67 10.03 -12.56 -6.67
N TRP A 68 8.87 -12.74 -7.30
CA TRP A 68 7.59 -12.52 -6.66
C TRP A 68 7.17 -13.80 -5.93
N GLU A 69 6.89 -13.68 -4.65
CA GLU A 69 6.43 -14.80 -3.83
C GLU A 69 5.03 -14.54 -3.31
N SER A 70 4.11 -15.48 -3.57
CA SER A 70 2.75 -15.42 -3.06
C SER A 70 2.67 -15.90 -1.61
N GLY A 71 1.74 -15.35 -0.86
CA GLY A 71 1.52 -15.74 0.52
C GLY A 71 0.17 -15.23 1.02
N GLU A 72 -0.13 -15.51 2.27
CA GLU A 72 -1.31 -14.95 2.90
C GLU A 72 -1.14 -13.46 3.14
N VAL A 73 -2.22 -12.71 2.90
CA VAL A 73 -2.23 -11.26 3.13
C VAL A 73 -3.02 -10.97 4.40
N ASP A 74 -2.36 -10.34 5.35
CA ASP A 74 -3.01 -9.84 6.56
C ASP A 74 -3.57 -8.44 6.27
N LEU A 75 -4.86 -8.36 5.95
CA LEU A 75 -5.52 -7.10 5.65
C LEU A 75 -5.46 -6.11 6.81
N SER A 76 -5.39 -6.57 8.05
CA SER A 76 -5.27 -5.68 9.20
C SER A 76 -3.97 -4.90 9.22
N ALA A 77 -2.93 -5.42 8.56
CA ALA A 77 -1.65 -4.73 8.39
C ALA A 77 -1.63 -3.83 7.15
N HIS A 78 -2.54 -4.06 6.18
CA HIS A 78 -2.62 -3.30 4.95
C HIS A 78 -3.67 -2.18 4.98
N ILE A 79 -4.56 -2.18 5.97
CA ILE A 79 -5.56 -1.14 6.17
C ILE A 79 -5.28 -0.45 7.50
N VAL A 80 -4.90 0.82 7.43
CA VAL A 80 -4.62 1.64 8.61
C VAL A 80 -5.69 2.71 8.71
N THR A 81 -6.41 2.76 9.84
CA THR A 81 -7.38 3.83 10.09
C THR A 81 -6.68 5.02 10.73
N VAL A 82 -6.96 6.20 10.22
CA VAL A 82 -6.31 7.44 10.66
C VAL A 82 -7.37 8.49 10.96
N SER A 83 -7.19 9.22 12.07
CA SER A 83 -7.97 10.41 12.38
C SER A 83 -7.08 11.62 12.20
N LEU A 84 -7.58 12.64 11.48
CA LEU A 84 -6.83 13.87 11.30
C LEU A 84 -6.91 14.73 12.58
N PRO A 85 -5.85 15.50 12.90
CA PRO A 85 -5.90 16.44 14.00
C PRO A 85 -6.95 17.53 13.74
N PRO A 86 -7.52 18.14 14.78
CA PRO A 86 -8.49 19.23 14.60
C PRO A 86 -7.84 20.44 13.91
N GLY A 87 -8.65 21.18 13.16
CA GLY A 87 -8.21 22.36 12.42
C GLY A 87 -8.49 22.23 10.93
N ASP A 88 -7.57 22.69 10.10
CA ASP A 88 -7.70 22.64 8.65
C ASP A 88 -7.48 21.22 8.15
N GLU A 89 -8.57 20.55 7.77
CA GLU A 89 -8.55 19.15 7.30
C GLU A 89 -7.71 18.98 6.04
N LYS A 90 -7.76 19.95 5.13
CA LYS A 90 -6.99 19.86 3.89
C LYS A 90 -5.48 19.88 4.16
N SER A 91 -5.03 20.80 5.00
CA SER A 91 -3.61 20.88 5.38
C SER A 91 -3.16 19.64 6.14
N ALA A 92 -4.00 19.12 7.03
CA ALA A 92 -3.71 17.90 7.77
C ALA A 92 -3.60 16.68 6.85
N LEU A 93 -4.49 16.57 5.86
CA LEU A 93 -4.43 15.50 4.87
C LEU A 93 -3.18 15.60 4.00
N GLU A 94 -2.84 16.79 3.54
CA GLU A 94 -1.62 17.03 2.73
C GLU A 94 -0.35 16.63 3.52
N ALA A 95 -0.29 16.98 4.80
CA ALA A 95 0.82 16.62 5.66
C ALA A 95 0.93 15.10 5.84
N LEU A 96 -0.21 14.41 6.01
CA LEU A 96 -0.26 12.96 6.10
C LEU A 96 0.23 12.30 4.81
N ILE A 97 -0.22 12.77 3.66
CA ILE A 97 0.20 12.25 2.36
C ILE A 97 1.72 12.39 2.19
N GLY A 98 2.28 13.55 2.53
CA GLY A 98 3.72 13.77 2.48
C GLY A 98 4.51 12.84 3.37
N GLU A 99 4.03 12.61 4.59
CA GLU A 99 4.64 11.67 5.53
C GLU A 99 4.61 10.24 5.00
N LEU A 100 3.46 9.80 4.49
CA LEU A 100 3.31 8.45 3.96
C LEU A 100 4.14 8.22 2.70
N ALA A 101 4.23 9.21 1.83
CA ALA A 101 5.06 9.12 0.62
C ALA A 101 6.55 9.00 0.95
N ALA A 102 6.97 9.49 2.11
CA ALA A 102 8.35 9.42 2.57
C ALA A 102 8.64 8.20 3.46
N THR A 103 7.63 7.37 3.75
CA THR A 103 7.76 6.21 4.63
C THR A 103 7.83 4.93 3.79
N PRO A 104 8.92 4.14 3.90
CA PRO A 104 9.02 2.89 3.17
C PRO A 104 7.95 1.88 3.57
N LEU A 105 7.45 1.13 2.58
CA LEU A 105 6.59 -0.02 2.83
C LEU A 105 7.43 -1.18 3.38
N ASP A 106 6.78 -2.07 4.16
CA ASP A 106 7.43 -3.26 4.69
C ASP A 106 7.78 -4.21 3.52
N PRO A 107 9.07 -4.49 3.27
CA PRO A 107 9.48 -5.33 2.14
C PRO A 107 9.12 -6.81 2.30
N ASP A 108 8.79 -7.25 3.51
CA ASP A 108 8.39 -8.63 3.79
C ASP A 108 6.91 -8.89 3.50
N ARG A 109 6.20 -7.88 3.03
CA ARG A 109 4.77 -7.95 2.69
C ARG A 109 4.52 -7.41 1.29
N PRO A 110 3.37 -7.69 0.69
CA PRO A 110 2.98 -7.02 -0.57
C PRO A 110 3.12 -5.51 -0.45
N LEU A 111 3.68 -4.87 -1.47
CA LEU A 111 4.10 -3.47 -1.42
C LEU A 111 2.95 -2.50 -1.72
N TRP A 112 1.92 -2.58 -0.88
CA TRP A 112 0.81 -1.64 -0.90
C TRP A 112 0.24 -1.47 0.50
N GLN A 113 -0.36 -0.32 0.74
CA GLN A 113 -1.03 -0.04 2.01
C GLN A 113 -2.10 1.02 1.77
N ILE A 114 -3.23 0.88 2.47
CA ILE A 114 -4.33 1.82 2.40
C ILE A 114 -4.50 2.49 3.76
N HIS A 115 -4.53 3.82 3.75
CA HIS A 115 -4.83 4.61 4.93
C HIS A 115 -6.25 5.16 4.79
N LEU A 116 -7.14 4.69 5.65
CA LEU A 116 -8.53 5.12 5.68
C LEU A 116 -8.66 6.30 6.64
N VAL A 117 -8.87 7.48 6.07
CA VAL A 117 -9.01 8.72 6.83
C VAL A 117 -10.48 9.00 7.09
N SER A 118 -10.86 9.03 8.36
CA SER A 118 -12.25 9.27 8.77
C SER A 118 -12.56 10.75 8.90
N HIS A 119 -13.79 11.11 8.56
CA HIS A 119 -14.34 12.46 8.79
C HIS A 119 -13.66 13.59 8.03
N TYR A 120 -13.15 13.30 6.84
CA TYR A 120 -12.68 14.35 5.94
C TYR A 120 -13.87 14.91 5.18
N HIS A 121 -14.25 16.18 5.50
CA HIS A 121 -15.44 16.84 4.93
C HIS A 121 -16.71 16.00 4.98
N GLY A 122 -16.90 15.21 6.04
CA GLY A 122 -18.05 14.36 6.24
C GLY A 122 -18.00 13.00 5.56
N GLY A 123 -16.89 12.67 4.91
CA GLY A 123 -16.71 11.39 4.25
C GLY A 123 -15.49 10.61 4.74
#